data_761153a1471f783170df6e5cc65ecf4c
#
_entry.id   761153a1471f783170df6e5cc65ecf4c
#
_cell.length_a   1.000
_cell.length_b   1.000
_cell.length_c   1.000
_cell.angle_alpha   90.00
_cell.angle_beta   90.00
_cell.angle_gamma   90.00
#
_symmetry.space_group_name_H-M   'P 1'
#
loop_
_entity.id
_entity.type
_entity.pdbx_description
1 polymer ?
#
loop_
_entity_poly.entity_id
_entity_poly.type
_entity_poly.pdbx_seq_one_letter_code
_entity_poly.pdbx_strand_id
1 'polypeptide(L)'
;LEDTLSKREYDISKQYLAHICEKISDSVVDRQYLKRVRALVDYELGEISAQAFIKQLQEAMEMTIPAYESYLWGDQRGRIYPYREQEILILMGMGIAYYDVGELDKDIIIYETIIRSLDAGYMDEKNAAELKLINLANLARPLGKLGRYEEALAKAEEGLNMAISRGYAHGLVELMMGVAGCRMRIAKNSVDTKRKQQELAESKKMMQQAYYIAAARKDKYNQKNIAENLNYHFGLEM
;
A
#
# COMPACT_ATOMS: atom_id res chain seq x y z
N LEU A 1 11.45 0.71 16.90
CA LEU A 1 10.72 -0.31 16.13
C LEU A 1 10.03 0.29 14.90
N GLU A 2 9.18 1.32 15.06
CA GLU A 2 8.50 1.93 13.90
C GLU A 2 9.49 2.50 12.85
N ASP A 3 10.61 3.08 13.29
CA ASP A 3 11.67 3.56 12.38
C ASP A 3 12.29 2.42 11.57
N THR A 4 12.53 1.25 12.17
CA THR A 4 13.09 0.08 11.47
C THR A 4 12.07 -0.57 10.54
N LEU A 5 10.78 -0.58 10.92
CA LEU A 5 9.69 -1.05 10.06
C LEU A 5 9.53 -0.16 8.82
N SER A 6 9.56 1.16 9.01
CA SER A 6 9.46 2.11 7.90
C SER A 6 10.63 2.02 6.92
N LYS A 7 11.81 1.62 7.40
CA LYS A 7 13.02 1.37 6.59
C LYS A 7 13.12 -0.05 6.05
N ARG A 8 12.15 -0.91 6.34
CA ARG A 8 12.14 -2.34 5.98
C ARG A 8 13.34 -3.13 6.53
N GLU A 9 13.83 -2.72 7.70
CA GLU A 9 14.92 -3.39 8.42
C GLU A 9 14.34 -4.49 9.33
N TYR A 10 13.73 -5.51 8.73
CA TYR A 10 12.91 -6.50 9.47
C TYR A 10 13.71 -7.37 10.43
N ASP A 11 14.96 -7.72 10.10
CA ASP A 11 15.85 -8.44 11.04
C ASP A 11 16.10 -7.64 12.30
N ILE A 12 16.31 -6.32 12.17
CA ILE A 12 16.49 -5.41 13.31
C ILE A 12 15.18 -5.25 14.06
N SER A 13 14.05 -5.12 13.33
CA SER A 13 12.71 -5.04 13.92
C SER A 13 12.41 -6.27 14.79
N LYS A 14 12.82 -7.46 14.35
CA LYS A 14 12.66 -8.71 15.10
C LYS A 14 13.40 -8.71 16.43
N GLN A 15 14.63 -8.18 16.45
CA GLN A 15 15.41 -8.03 17.69
C GLN A 15 14.73 -7.05 18.66
N TYR A 16 14.23 -5.91 18.15
CA TYR A 16 13.48 -4.96 18.98
C TYR A 16 12.19 -5.54 19.56
N LEU A 17 11.45 -6.36 18.78
CA LEU A 17 10.23 -7.02 19.25
C LEU A 17 10.49 -7.88 20.47
N ALA A 18 11.59 -8.64 20.51
CA ALA A 18 11.94 -9.48 21.66
C ALA A 18 12.07 -8.67 22.95
N HIS A 19 12.63 -7.45 22.86
CA HIS A 19 12.84 -6.56 24.02
C HIS A 19 11.57 -5.79 24.43
N ILE A 20 10.72 -5.44 23.46
CA ILE A 20 9.49 -4.66 23.70
C ILE A 20 8.44 -5.54 24.38
N CYS A 21 8.33 -6.82 24.02
CA CYS A 21 7.38 -7.75 24.61
C CYS A 21 7.46 -7.84 26.14
N GLU A 22 8.63 -7.59 26.73
CA GLU A 22 8.84 -7.60 28.19
C GLU A 22 8.38 -6.29 28.88
N LYS A 23 8.20 -5.21 28.13
CA LYS A 23 8.02 -3.85 28.65
C LYS A 23 6.67 -3.22 28.33
N ILE A 24 5.94 -3.82 27.39
CA ILE A 24 4.65 -3.26 26.94
C ILE A 24 3.54 -3.61 27.92
N SER A 25 2.53 -2.77 28.03
CA SER A 25 1.39 -3.02 28.90
C SER A 25 0.57 -4.21 28.39
N ASP A 26 -0.19 -4.87 29.29
CA ASP A 26 -1.10 -5.96 28.90
C ASP A 26 -2.47 -5.47 28.40
N SER A 27 -2.53 -4.24 27.87
CA SER A 27 -3.76 -3.71 27.28
C SER A 27 -4.10 -4.44 25.97
N VAL A 28 -5.38 -4.50 25.65
CA VAL A 28 -5.86 -5.11 24.37
C VAL A 28 -5.20 -4.43 23.16
N VAL A 29 -5.05 -3.10 23.21
CA VAL A 29 -4.45 -2.31 22.12
C VAL A 29 -2.98 -2.65 21.93
N ASP A 30 -2.23 -2.78 23.04
CA ASP A 30 -0.80 -3.11 22.97
C ASP A 30 -0.59 -4.55 22.49
N ARG A 31 -1.42 -5.49 22.94
CA ARG A 31 -1.39 -6.86 22.41
C ARG A 31 -1.73 -6.93 20.94
N GLN A 32 -2.73 -6.17 20.48
CA GLN A 32 -3.07 -6.06 19.07
C GLN A 32 -1.89 -5.53 18.25
N TYR A 33 -1.28 -4.44 18.72
CA TYR A 33 -0.09 -3.85 18.10
C TYR A 33 1.04 -4.88 17.95
N LEU A 34 1.42 -5.55 19.06
CA LEU A 34 2.49 -6.55 19.03
C LEU A 34 2.17 -7.71 18.09
N LYS A 35 0.92 -8.19 18.10
CA LYS A 35 0.49 -9.28 17.22
C LYS A 35 0.61 -8.89 15.76
N ARG A 36 0.14 -7.69 15.38
CA ARG A 36 0.27 -7.15 14.02
C ARG A 36 1.73 -7.04 13.59
N VAL A 37 2.56 -6.40 14.43
CA VAL A 37 3.97 -6.15 14.06
C VAL A 37 4.76 -7.45 13.96
N ARG A 38 4.54 -8.41 14.88
CA ARG A 38 5.19 -9.72 14.80
C ARG A 38 4.78 -10.44 13.51
N ALA A 39 3.49 -10.50 13.22
CA ALA A 39 2.99 -11.13 12.01
C ALA A 39 3.60 -10.50 10.73
N LEU A 40 3.70 -9.17 10.68
CA LEU A 40 4.33 -8.45 9.57
C LEU A 40 5.81 -8.81 9.42
N VAL A 41 6.57 -8.79 10.50
CA VAL A 41 8.01 -9.10 10.49
C VAL A 41 8.25 -10.55 10.05
N ASP A 42 7.51 -11.51 10.62
CA ASP A 42 7.65 -12.93 10.26
C ASP A 42 7.25 -13.18 8.79
N TYR A 43 6.26 -12.45 8.27
CA TYR A 43 5.86 -12.53 6.87
C TYR A 43 6.92 -11.96 5.92
N GLU A 44 7.43 -10.77 6.20
CA GLU A 44 8.44 -10.11 5.36
C GLU A 44 9.80 -10.84 5.37
N LEU A 45 10.10 -11.56 6.47
CA LEU A 45 11.27 -12.47 6.54
C LEU A 45 11.02 -13.83 5.88
N GLY A 46 9.81 -14.10 5.38
CA GLY A 46 9.44 -15.37 4.75
C GLY A 46 9.29 -16.54 5.72
N GLU A 47 9.15 -16.26 7.01
CA GLU A 47 9.00 -17.29 8.05
C GLU A 47 7.59 -17.85 8.13
N ILE A 48 6.60 -17.10 7.65
CA ILE A 48 5.20 -17.54 7.56
C ILE A 48 4.65 -17.32 6.15
N SER A 49 3.66 -18.14 5.76
CA SER A 49 2.97 -17.97 4.49
C SER A 49 1.99 -16.80 4.52
N ALA A 50 1.57 -16.30 3.35
CA ALA A 50 0.56 -15.26 3.24
C ALA A 50 -0.77 -15.66 3.92
N GLN A 51 -1.19 -16.93 3.84
CA GLN A 51 -2.37 -17.43 4.52
C GLN A 51 -2.22 -17.38 6.06
N ALA A 52 -1.05 -17.76 6.58
CA ALA A 52 -0.78 -17.66 8.01
C ALA A 52 -0.73 -16.20 8.46
N PHE A 53 -0.18 -15.30 7.65
CA PHE A 53 -0.19 -13.87 7.90
C PHE A 53 -1.60 -13.30 7.96
N ILE A 54 -2.46 -13.61 6.97
CA ILE A 54 -3.88 -13.22 6.97
C ILE A 54 -4.54 -13.67 8.27
N LYS A 55 -4.39 -14.93 8.65
CA LYS A 55 -4.99 -15.48 9.88
C LYS A 55 -4.55 -14.72 11.13
N GLN A 56 -3.24 -14.44 11.27
CA GLN A 56 -2.73 -13.69 12.42
C GLN A 56 -3.26 -12.25 12.47
N LEU A 57 -3.42 -11.60 11.31
CA LEU A 57 -4.01 -10.27 11.22
C LEU A 57 -5.51 -10.27 11.53
N GLN A 58 -6.26 -11.29 11.10
CA GLN A 58 -7.66 -11.50 11.47
C GLN A 58 -7.81 -11.61 12.99
N GLU A 59 -7.01 -12.49 13.61
CA GLU A 59 -7.00 -12.64 15.08
C GLU A 59 -6.60 -11.33 15.80
N ALA A 60 -5.72 -10.51 15.21
CA ALA A 60 -5.39 -9.18 15.75
C ALA A 60 -6.55 -8.21 15.62
N MET A 61 -7.28 -8.23 14.49
CA MET A 61 -8.45 -7.37 14.28
C MET A 61 -9.60 -7.71 15.24
N GLU A 62 -9.87 -8.99 15.44
CA GLU A 62 -10.92 -9.48 16.35
C GLU A 62 -10.72 -9.04 17.82
N MET A 63 -9.49 -8.70 18.22
CA MET A 63 -9.21 -8.22 19.57
C MET A 63 -9.91 -6.89 19.88
N THR A 64 -10.11 -6.03 18.89
CA THR A 64 -10.77 -4.72 19.05
C THR A 64 -12.10 -4.63 18.31
N ILE A 65 -12.27 -5.37 17.22
CA ILE A 65 -13.47 -5.36 16.39
C ILE A 65 -13.89 -6.81 16.08
N PRO A 66 -14.57 -7.51 17.00
CA PRO A 66 -14.94 -8.93 16.78
C PRO A 66 -15.83 -9.17 15.55
N ALA A 67 -16.58 -8.17 15.10
CA ALA A 67 -17.48 -8.27 13.95
C ALA A 67 -16.94 -7.56 12.69
N TYR A 68 -15.61 -7.36 12.57
CA TYR A 68 -15.01 -6.60 11.47
C TYR A 68 -15.36 -7.17 10.08
N GLU A 69 -15.52 -8.48 9.96
CA GLU A 69 -15.88 -9.14 8.70
C GLU A 69 -17.25 -8.69 8.17
N SER A 70 -18.20 -8.33 9.05
CA SER A 70 -19.50 -7.84 8.61
C SER A 70 -19.40 -6.52 7.85
N TYR A 71 -18.42 -5.69 8.17
CA TYR A 71 -18.15 -4.42 7.47
C TYR A 71 -17.39 -4.62 6.15
N LEU A 72 -16.62 -5.68 6.03
CA LEU A 72 -15.85 -5.99 4.81
C LEU A 72 -16.68 -6.76 3.78
N TRP A 73 -17.25 -7.90 4.18
CA TRP A 73 -17.93 -8.82 3.27
C TRP A 73 -19.32 -9.29 3.72
N GLY A 74 -19.76 -8.85 4.92
CA GLY A 74 -21.07 -9.23 5.48
C GLY A 74 -22.17 -8.19 5.23
N ASP A 75 -23.18 -8.22 6.09
CA ASP A 75 -24.40 -7.42 6.03
C ASP A 75 -24.18 -5.91 6.29
N GLN A 76 -23.06 -5.55 6.90
CA GLN A 76 -22.64 -4.16 7.14
C GLN A 76 -21.75 -3.62 5.99
N ARG A 77 -21.51 -4.39 4.94
CA ARG A 77 -20.65 -3.96 3.83
C ARG A 77 -21.13 -2.64 3.23
N GLY A 78 -20.18 -1.71 3.08
CA GLY A 78 -20.45 -0.35 2.59
C GLY A 78 -20.83 0.65 3.66
N ARG A 79 -21.13 0.23 4.91
CA ARG A 79 -21.22 1.15 6.03
C ARG A 79 -19.83 1.60 6.46
N ILE A 80 -19.76 2.84 6.94
CA ILE A 80 -18.53 3.41 7.43
C ILE A 80 -18.30 2.95 8.88
N TYR A 81 -17.12 2.38 9.13
CA TYR A 81 -16.64 2.09 10.47
C TYR A 81 -15.46 3.03 10.78
N PRO A 82 -15.41 3.68 11.97
CA PRO A 82 -14.33 4.61 12.35
C PRO A 82 -13.08 3.83 12.80
N TYR A 83 -12.38 3.19 11.84
CA TYR A 83 -11.16 2.46 12.14
C TYR A 83 -10.09 3.38 12.72
N ARG A 84 -9.41 2.91 13.77
CA ARG A 84 -8.22 3.54 14.30
C ARG A 84 -7.02 3.21 13.43
N GLU A 85 -5.93 3.94 13.60
CA GLU A 85 -4.71 3.74 12.81
C GLU A 85 -4.20 2.29 12.83
N GLN A 86 -4.15 1.65 14.02
CA GLN A 86 -3.71 0.25 14.13
C GLN A 86 -4.60 -0.71 13.35
N GLU A 87 -5.89 -0.50 13.36
CA GLU A 87 -6.87 -1.32 12.62
C GLU A 87 -6.72 -1.11 11.11
N ILE A 88 -6.46 0.13 10.67
CA ILE A 88 -6.13 0.44 9.27
C ILE A 88 -4.84 -0.26 8.85
N LEU A 89 -3.79 -0.24 9.68
CA LEU A 89 -2.53 -0.93 9.38
C LEU A 89 -2.70 -2.46 9.33
N ILE A 90 -3.59 -3.04 10.14
CA ILE A 90 -3.97 -4.46 10.05
C ILE A 90 -4.66 -4.73 8.71
N LEU A 91 -5.65 -3.91 8.34
CA LEU A 91 -6.36 -4.05 7.06
C LEU A 91 -5.41 -3.91 5.88
N MET A 92 -4.48 -2.96 5.92
CA MET A 92 -3.45 -2.81 4.86
C MET A 92 -2.59 -4.08 4.73
N GLY A 93 -2.15 -4.66 5.84
CA GLY A 93 -1.42 -5.93 5.84
C GLY A 93 -2.25 -7.07 5.23
N MET A 94 -3.55 -7.16 5.58
CA MET A 94 -4.46 -8.14 4.98
C MET A 94 -4.61 -7.93 3.47
N GLY A 95 -4.74 -6.67 3.00
CA GLY A 95 -4.79 -6.33 1.57
C GLY A 95 -3.56 -6.84 0.83
N ILE A 96 -2.36 -6.52 1.32
CA ILE A 96 -1.09 -7.01 0.75
C ILE A 96 -1.10 -8.54 0.63
N ALA A 97 -1.47 -9.25 1.70
CA ALA A 97 -1.48 -10.69 1.71
C ALA A 97 -2.55 -11.29 0.77
N TYR A 98 -3.74 -10.68 0.67
CA TYR A 98 -4.76 -11.10 -0.31
C TYR A 98 -4.30 -10.87 -1.75
N TYR A 99 -3.56 -9.79 -2.03
CA TYR A 99 -2.92 -9.59 -3.34
C TYR A 99 -1.96 -10.73 -3.68
N ASP A 100 -1.13 -11.13 -2.72
CA ASP A 100 -0.09 -12.16 -2.92
C ASP A 100 -0.70 -13.56 -3.13
N VAL A 101 -1.84 -13.87 -2.49
CA VAL A 101 -2.57 -15.13 -2.74
C VAL A 101 -3.52 -15.06 -3.94
N GLY A 102 -3.65 -13.90 -4.60
CA GLY A 102 -4.46 -13.72 -5.79
C GLY A 102 -5.95 -13.45 -5.55
N GLU A 103 -6.36 -13.22 -4.30
CA GLU A 103 -7.74 -12.85 -3.94
C GLU A 103 -7.99 -11.34 -4.13
N LEU A 104 -7.87 -10.88 -5.37
CA LEU A 104 -7.84 -9.46 -5.73
C LEU A 104 -9.13 -8.71 -5.39
N ASP A 105 -10.29 -9.36 -5.42
CA ASP A 105 -11.56 -8.73 -5.03
C ASP A 105 -11.58 -8.39 -3.54
N LYS A 106 -11.04 -9.26 -2.68
CA LYS A 106 -10.91 -8.98 -1.24
C LYS A 106 -9.94 -7.84 -0.98
N ASP A 107 -8.82 -7.82 -1.69
CA ASP A 107 -7.82 -6.75 -1.63
C ASP A 107 -8.45 -5.39 -1.98
N ILE A 108 -9.19 -5.29 -3.09
CA ILE A 108 -9.91 -4.07 -3.51
C ILE A 108 -10.90 -3.63 -2.42
N ILE A 109 -11.75 -4.54 -1.92
CA ILE A 109 -12.74 -4.24 -0.88
C ILE A 109 -12.09 -3.64 0.36
N ILE A 110 -10.94 -4.17 0.78
CA ILE A 110 -10.19 -3.67 1.93
C ILE A 110 -9.76 -2.22 1.70
N TYR A 111 -9.06 -1.93 0.59
CA TYR A 111 -8.57 -0.57 0.35
C TYR A 111 -9.71 0.44 0.15
N GLU A 112 -10.79 0.06 -0.54
CA GLU A 112 -11.98 0.91 -0.65
C GLU A 112 -12.62 1.18 0.72
N THR A 113 -12.63 0.18 1.61
CA THR A 113 -13.18 0.34 2.97
C THR A 113 -12.32 1.25 3.81
N ILE A 114 -10.99 1.12 3.74
CA ILE A 114 -10.05 2.03 4.41
C ILE A 114 -10.25 3.47 3.90
N ILE A 115 -10.27 3.69 2.59
CA ILE A 115 -10.42 5.04 2.01
C ILE A 115 -11.73 5.67 2.46
N ARG A 116 -12.86 4.94 2.44
CA ARG A 116 -14.15 5.45 2.95
C ARG A 116 -14.09 5.83 4.43
N SER A 117 -13.41 5.04 5.26
CA SER A 117 -13.24 5.33 6.68
C SER A 117 -12.41 6.61 6.91
N LEU A 118 -11.33 6.78 6.14
CA LEU A 118 -10.46 7.96 6.21
C LEU A 118 -11.20 9.22 5.74
N ASP A 119 -12.02 9.13 4.68
CA ASP A 119 -12.81 10.24 4.16
C ASP A 119 -13.94 10.67 5.10
N ALA A 120 -14.35 9.82 6.03
CA ALA A 120 -15.39 10.14 7.03
C ALA A 120 -14.90 11.08 8.13
N GLY A 121 -13.59 11.35 8.23
CA GLY A 121 -13.04 12.37 9.13
C GLY A 121 -12.95 11.98 10.61
N TYR A 122 -12.91 10.69 10.92
CA TYR A 122 -12.76 10.21 12.30
C TYR A 122 -11.31 10.24 12.82
N MET A 123 -10.36 10.46 11.94
CA MET A 123 -8.92 10.57 12.24
C MET A 123 -8.47 12.02 12.01
N ASP A 124 -7.39 12.46 12.65
CA ASP A 124 -6.80 13.75 12.33
C ASP A 124 -6.41 13.85 10.85
N GLU A 125 -6.57 15.05 10.29
CA GLU A 125 -6.47 15.27 8.84
C GLU A 125 -5.12 14.88 8.25
N LYS A 126 -4.02 15.08 8.98
CA LYS A 126 -2.67 14.77 8.50
C LYS A 126 -2.47 13.27 8.38
N ASN A 127 -2.73 12.53 9.46
CA ASN A 127 -2.56 11.07 9.48
C ASN A 127 -3.54 10.39 8.50
N ALA A 128 -4.78 10.86 8.43
CA ALA A 128 -5.75 10.38 7.45
C ALA A 128 -5.27 10.57 6.00
N ALA A 129 -4.70 11.74 5.68
CA ALA A 129 -4.19 12.02 4.36
C ALA A 129 -2.99 11.14 4.00
N GLU A 130 -2.01 10.97 4.89
CA GLU A 130 -0.85 10.10 4.67
C GLU A 130 -1.27 8.65 4.44
N LEU A 131 -2.17 8.11 5.26
CA LEU A 131 -2.72 6.77 5.07
C LEU A 131 -3.52 6.65 3.77
N LYS A 132 -4.32 7.66 3.42
CA LYS A 132 -5.09 7.66 2.17
C LYS A 132 -4.19 7.58 0.95
N LEU A 133 -3.07 8.33 0.92
CA LEU A 133 -2.10 8.28 -0.18
C LEU A 133 -1.57 6.88 -0.42
N ILE A 134 -1.14 6.19 0.65
CA ILE A 134 -0.63 4.82 0.58
C ILE A 134 -1.71 3.86 0.08
N ASN A 135 -2.95 4.00 0.59
CA ASN A 135 -4.06 3.13 0.21
C ASN A 135 -4.54 3.35 -1.22
N LEU A 136 -4.49 4.57 -1.76
CA LEU A 136 -4.76 4.84 -3.17
C LEU A 136 -3.71 4.19 -4.09
N ALA A 137 -2.43 4.26 -3.72
CA ALA A 137 -1.36 3.59 -4.45
C ALA A 137 -1.53 2.06 -4.43
N ASN A 138 -1.87 1.50 -3.27
CA ASN A 138 -2.09 0.07 -3.11
C ASN A 138 -3.33 -0.42 -3.88
N LEU A 139 -4.44 0.33 -3.88
CA LEU A 139 -5.65 0.00 -4.62
C LEU A 139 -5.44 -0.06 -6.15
N ALA A 140 -4.56 0.77 -6.68
CA ALA A 140 -4.25 0.76 -8.11
C ALA A 140 -3.60 -0.56 -8.58
N ARG A 141 -2.92 -1.30 -7.69
CA ARG A 141 -2.23 -2.56 -8.04
C ARG A 141 -3.21 -3.69 -8.40
N PRO A 142 -4.17 -4.09 -7.55
CA PRO A 142 -5.12 -5.14 -7.87
C PRO A 142 -6.05 -4.76 -9.01
N LEU A 143 -6.49 -3.50 -9.12
CA LEU A 143 -7.25 -3.00 -10.26
C LEU A 143 -6.48 -3.21 -11.57
N GLY A 144 -5.21 -2.85 -11.60
CA GLY A 144 -4.34 -3.08 -12.74
C GLY A 144 -4.12 -4.56 -13.06
N LYS A 145 -4.08 -5.45 -12.06
CA LYS A 145 -3.94 -6.90 -12.26
C LYS A 145 -5.22 -7.52 -12.84
N LEU A 146 -6.39 -6.95 -12.51
CA LEU A 146 -7.70 -7.34 -13.09
C LEU A 146 -7.97 -6.73 -14.47
N GLY A 147 -7.05 -5.95 -15.03
CA GLY A 147 -7.24 -5.27 -16.33
C GLY A 147 -8.09 -4.01 -16.28
N ARG A 148 -8.47 -3.52 -15.09
CA ARG A 148 -9.22 -2.27 -14.85
C ARG A 148 -8.27 -1.07 -14.88
N TYR A 149 -7.55 -0.90 -16.01
CA TYR A 149 -6.39 0.01 -16.08
C TYR A 149 -6.75 1.48 -15.95
N GLU A 150 -7.87 1.92 -16.54
CA GLU A 150 -8.33 3.31 -16.45
C GLU A 150 -8.74 3.67 -15.02
N GLU A 151 -9.38 2.74 -14.33
CA GLU A 151 -9.77 2.93 -12.93
C GLU A 151 -8.55 2.93 -12.00
N ALA A 152 -7.59 2.02 -12.25
CA ALA A 152 -6.31 2.01 -11.55
C ALA A 152 -5.55 3.32 -11.74
N LEU A 153 -5.52 3.85 -12.98
CA LEU A 153 -4.90 5.12 -13.28
C LEU A 153 -5.59 6.27 -12.54
N ALA A 154 -6.93 6.32 -12.55
CA ALA A 154 -7.68 7.36 -11.85
C ALA A 154 -7.37 7.39 -10.34
N LYS A 155 -7.26 6.22 -9.70
CA LYS A 155 -6.90 6.12 -8.28
C LYS A 155 -5.45 6.53 -7.99
N ALA A 156 -4.51 6.12 -8.83
CA ALA A 156 -3.12 6.54 -8.71
C ALA A 156 -2.95 8.06 -8.93
N GLU A 157 -3.65 8.65 -9.91
CA GLU A 157 -3.65 10.10 -10.18
C GLU A 157 -4.35 10.89 -9.05
N GLU A 158 -5.45 10.38 -8.47
CA GLU A 158 -6.08 10.97 -7.29
C GLU A 158 -5.05 11.11 -6.16
N GLY A 159 -4.32 10.04 -5.85
CA GLY A 159 -3.28 10.05 -4.83
C GLY A 159 -2.13 11.00 -5.18
N LEU A 160 -1.63 10.95 -6.42
CA LEU A 160 -0.53 11.82 -6.87
C LEU A 160 -0.90 13.30 -6.78
N ASN A 161 -2.08 13.68 -7.24
CA ASN A 161 -2.56 15.06 -7.16
C ASN A 161 -2.73 15.55 -5.72
N MET A 162 -3.22 14.67 -4.83
CA MET A 162 -3.33 14.97 -3.40
C MET A 162 -1.93 15.15 -2.78
N ALA A 163 -0.95 14.30 -3.10
CA ALA A 163 0.42 14.41 -2.61
C ALA A 163 1.06 15.76 -3.04
N ILE A 164 0.92 16.11 -4.32
CA ILE A 164 1.48 17.35 -4.87
C ILE A 164 0.81 18.58 -4.24
N SER A 165 -0.53 18.62 -4.20
CA SER A 165 -1.27 19.79 -3.70
C SER A 165 -1.05 20.08 -2.22
N ARG A 166 -0.77 19.04 -1.42
CA ARG A 166 -0.51 19.16 0.02
C ARG A 166 0.97 19.17 0.39
N GLY A 167 1.87 19.05 -0.57
CA GLY A 167 3.32 19.00 -0.34
C GLY A 167 3.81 17.73 0.38
N TYR A 168 3.06 16.63 0.27
CA TYR A 168 3.48 15.35 0.87
C TYR A 168 4.57 14.71 0.03
N ALA A 169 5.73 14.52 0.62
CA ALA A 169 6.84 13.85 -0.03
C ALA A 169 6.79 12.31 0.15
N HIS A 170 6.18 11.83 1.23
CA HIS A 170 6.04 10.40 1.51
C HIS A 170 5.09 9.73 0.50
N GLY A 171 5.46 8.57 -0.03
CA GLY A 171 4.66 7.84 -1.01
C GLY A 171 4.63 8.46 -2.42
N LEU A 172 5.26 9.63 -2.64
CA LEU A 172 5.24 10.33 -3.94
C LEU A 172 5.84 9.46 -5.06
N VAL A 173 6.97 8.83 -4.79
CA VAL A 173 7.68 7.98 -5.77
C VAL A 173 6.82 6.77 -6.14
N GLU A 174 6.23 6.12 -5.15
CA GLU A 174 5.35 4.96 -5.32
C GLU A 174 4.10 5.32 -6.14
N LEU A 175 3.48 6.47 -5.87
CA LEU A 175 2.34 6.97 -6.64
C LEU A 175 2.73 7.28 -8.09
N MET A 176 3.86 7.93 -8.31
CA MET A 176 4.37 8.20 -9.68
C MET A 176 4.64 6.90 -10.44
N MET A 177 5.21 5.90 -9.79
CA MET A 177 5.43 4.57 -10.38
C MET A 177 4.11 3.84 -10.65
N GLY A 178 3.10 4.01 -9.78
CA GLY A 178 1.74 3.51 -9.97
C GLY A 178 1.10 4.10 -11.23
N VAL A 179 1.12 5.43 -11.37
CA VAL A 179 0.62 6.14 -12.56
C VAL A 179 1.34 5.67 -13.82
N ALA A 180 2.68 5.63 -13.79
CA ALA A 180 3.49 5.21 -14.93
C ALA A 180 3.18 3.76 -15.34
N GLY A 181 3.04 2.86 -14.38
CA GLY A 181 2.69 1.46 -14.61
C GLY A 181 1.29 1.28 -15.22
N CYS A 182 0.29 2.03 -14.76
CA CYS A 182 -1.07 2.02 -15.32
C CYS A 182 -1.06 2.52 -16.77
N ARG A 183 -0.41 3.67 -17.05
CA ARG A 183 -0.27 4.22 -18.40
C ARG A 183 0.40 3.24 -19.36
N MET A 184 1.45 2.58 -18.91
CA MET A 184 2.14 1.57 -19.72
C MET A 184 1.22 0.37 -20.06
N ARG A 185 0.38 -0.07 -19.12
CA ARG A 185 -0.60 -1.16 -19.37
C ARG A 185 -1.70 -0.70 -20.34
N ILE A 186 -2.21 0.51 -20.19
CA ILE A 186 -3.15 1.13 -21.15
C ILE A 186 -2.53 1.16 -22.55
N ALA A 187 -1.27 1.60 -22.66
CA ALA A 187 -0.56 1.64 -23.94
C ALA A 187 -0.42 0.24 -24.57
N LYS A 188 -0.06 -0.78 -23.77
CA LYS A 188 0.09 -2.16 -24.26
C LYS A 188 -1.22 -2.76 -24.78
N ASN A 189 -2.37 -2.34 -24.23
CA ASN A 189 -3.69 -2.84 -24.59
C ASN A 189 -4.44 -1.92 -25.57
N SER A 190 -3.87 -0.74 -25.93
CA SER A 190 -4.50 0.18 -26.88
C SER A 190 -4.26 -0.28 -28.33
N VAL A 191 -5.34 -0.30 -29.11
CA VAL A 191 -5.30 -0.49 -30.56
C VAL A 191 -5.01 0.83 -31.30
N ASP A 192 -5.25 1.98 -30.66
CA ASP A 192 -4.95 3.31 -31.19
C ASP A 192 -3.46 3.61 -31.04
N THR A 193 -2.77 3.68 -32.18
CA THR A 193 -1.33 3.93 -32.22
C THR A 193 -0.95 5.28 -31.61
N LYS A 194 -1.76 6.32 -31.79
CA LYS A 194 -1.50 7.65 -31.24
C LYS A 194 -1.62 7.65 -29.73
N ARG A 195 -2.71 7.07 -29.20
CA ARG A 195 -2.91 6.88 -27.76
C ARG A 195 -1.77 6.06 -27.16
N LYS A 196 -1.41 4.94 -27.81
CA LYS A 196 -0.30 4.08 -27.37
C LYS A 196 1.01 4.85 -27.21
N GLN A 197 1.39 5.64 -28.23
CA GLN A 197 2.61 6.44 -28.20
C GLN A 197 2.58 7.50 -27.10
N GLN A 198 1.43 8.17 -26.93
CA GLN A 198 1.24 9.17 -25.90
C GLN A 198 1.39 8.57 -24.49
N GLU A 199 0.69 7.48 -24.19
CA GLU A 199 0.75 6.83 -22.89
C GLU A 199 2.14 6.28 -22.54
N LEU A 200 2.87 5.74 -23.55
CA LEU A 200 4.26 5.32 -23.36
C LEU A 200 5.20 6.51 -23.07
N ALA A 201 5.02 7.63 -23.76
CA ALA A 201 5.83 8.83 -23.53
C ALA A 201 5.61 9.41 -22.11
N GLU A 202 4.34 9.50 -21.68
CA GLU A 202 3.99 9.98 -20.35
C GLU A 202 4.49 9.02 -19.26
N SER A 203 4.35 7.70 -19.46
CA SER A 203 4.86 6.70 -18.55
C SER A 203 6.38 6.81 -18.37
N LYS A 204 7.12 6.90 -19.48
CA LYS A 204 8.58 7.09 -19.48
C LYS A 204 9.00 8.34 -18.70
N LYS A 205 8.37 9.49 -19.01
CA LYS A 205 8.63 10.76 -18.35
C LYS A 205 8.39 10.68 -16.84
N MET A 206 7.27 10.06 -16.43
CA MET A 206 6.92 9.89 -15.02
C MET A 206 7.95 9.03 -14.29
N MET A 207 8.41 7.91 -14.89
CA MET A 207 9.45 7.05 -14.30
C MET A 207 10.78 7.80 -14.16
N GLN A 208 11.18 8.60 -15.15
CA GLN A 208 12.41 9.40 -15.06
C GLN A 208 12.31 10.43 -13.92
N GLN A 209 11.18 11.13 -13.79
CA GLN A 209 10.97 12.07 -12.69
C GLN A 209 11.02 11.35 -11.32
N ALA A 210 10.35 10.21 -11.20
CA ALA A 210 10.39 9.39 -9.99
C ALA A 210 11.81 8.94 -9.63
N TYR A 211 12.62 8.55 -10.62
CA TYR A 211 14.02 8.20 -10.42
C TYR A 211 14.84 9.35 -9.80
N TYR A 212 14.72 10.56 -10.36
CA TYR A 212 15.47 11.72 -9.84
C TYR A 212 15.00 12.13 -8.44
N ILE A 213 13.72 12.02 -8.13
CA ILE A 213 13.20 12.26 -6.79
C ILE A 213 13.74 11.20 -5.80
N ALA A 214 13.74 9.93 -6.16
CA ALA A 214 14.32 8.87 -5.34
C ALA A 214 15.81 9.08 -5.11
N ALA A 215 16.57 9.49 -6.14
CA ALA A 215 17.98 9.81 -6.04
C ALA A 215 18.24 11.00 -5.09
N ALA A 216 17.48 12.09 -5.23
CA ALA A 216 17.60 13.26 -4.36
C ALA A 216 17.29 12.93 -2.89
N ARG A 217 16.40 11.98 -2.65
CA ARG A 217 16.02 11.48 -1.31
C ARG A 217 16.96 10.39 -0.77
N LYS A 218 17.93 9.96 -1.55
CA LYS A 218 18.84 8.82 -1.23
C LYS A 218 18.08 7.50 -1.01
N ASP A 219 16.92 7.35 -1.63
CA ASP A 219 16.10 6.14 -1.61
C ASP A 219 16.67 5.13 -2.62
N LYS A 220 17.67 4.39 -2.18
CA LYS A 220 18.41 3.43 -3.03
C LYS A 220 17.51 2.29 -3.53
N TYR A 221 16.51 1.88 -2.75
CA TYR A 221 15.61 0.80 -3.13
C TYR A 221 14.75 1.21 -4.33
N ASN A 222 14.03 2.32 -4.22
CA ASN A 222 13.21 2.82 -5.31
C ASN A 222 14.06 3.25 -6.51
N GLN A 223 15.21 3.88 -6.29
CA GLN A 223 16.13 4.26 -7.36
C GLN A 223 16.54 3.05 -8.21
N LYS A 224 16.97 1.96 -7.58
CA LYS A 224 17.35 0.72 -8.28
C LYS A 224 16.18 0.12 -9.06
N ASN A 225 15.03 -0.02 -8.40
CA ASN A 225 13.83 -0.60 -9.00
C ASN A 225 13.35 0.21 -10.23
N ILE A 226 13.36 1.54 -10.14
CA ILE A 226 12.97 2.41 -11.26
C ILE A 226 13.97 2.31 -12.40
N ALA A 227 15.28 2.29 -12.13
CA ALA A 227 16.30 2.11 -13.16
C ALA A 227 16.13 0.80 -13.94
N GLU A 228 15.88 -0.30 -13.24
CA GLU A 228 15.59 -1.60 -13.85
C GLU A 228 14.35 -1.55 -14.75
N ASN A 229 13.28 -0.89 -14.31
CA ASN A 229 12.06 -0.71 -15.11
C ASN A 229 12.30 0.17 -16.35
N LEU A 230 13.05 1.27 -16.22
CA LEU A 230 13.40 2.15 -17.35
C LEU A 230 14.26 1.42 -18.38
N ASN A 231 15.23 0.63 -17.95
CA ASN A 231 16.05 -0.20 -18.83
C ASN A 231 15.18 -1.26 -19.54
N TYR A 232 14.41 -2.05 -18.78
CA TYR A 232 13.59 -3.12 -19.33
C TYR A 232 12.52 -2.65 -20.32
N HIS A 233 11.84 -1.54 -20.03
CA HIS A 233 10.72 -1.08 -20.86
C HIS A 233 11.11 -0.08 -21.96
N PHE A 234 12.18 0.68 -21.78
CA PHE A 234 12.57 1.79 -22.65
C PHE A 234 14.03 1.74 -23.11
N GLY A 235 14.81 0.74 -22.67
CA GLY A 235 16.24 0.63 -23.01
C GLY A 235 17.09 1.78 -22.47
N LEU A 236 16.69 2.38 -21.35
CA LEU A 236 17.42 3.50 -20.73
C LEU A 236 18.27 3.01 -19.57
N GLU A 237 19.58 3.24 -19.66
CA GLU A 237 20.51 3.10 -18.54
C GLU A 237 20.53 4.42 -17.74
N MET A 238 20.28 4.33 -16.41
CA MET A 238 20.22 5.49 -15.50
C MET A 238 21.40 5.48 -14.53
#